data_9a4e7a44f7be6a3373ba5bdb14e2b5cc
#
_entry.id   9a4e7a44f7be6a3373ba5bdb14e2b5cc
#
_cell.length_a   1.000
_cell.length_b   1.000
_cell.length_c   1.000
_cell.angle_alpha   90.00
_cell.angle_beta   90.00
_cell.angle_gamma   90.00
#
_symmetry.space_group_name_H-M   'P 1'
#
loop_
_entity.id
_entity.type
_entity.pdbx_description
1 polymer ?
#
loop_
_entity_poly.entity_id
_entity_poly.type
_entity_poly.pdbx_seq_one_letter_code
_entity_poly.pdbx_strand_id
1 'polypeptide(L)'
;WQDVDLKRKIVSVNHTLVYYNHRDEKGCYFSINTTKTEAGEREIPVSDEVCQAFLMERKYQEEAEIKSVGRVDGFDDFIFVNRDGMMQHQGTLNKALKRIMRDCNDEILEKVDPDSDPVLLPNFSCHNLRHTFATRLCESGVNIKVIQSVLGHANISTTMDVYVDATYEISQKELETYATYMKANSGSAISAHV
;
A
#
# COMPACT_ATOMS: atom_id res chain seq x y z
N TRP A 1 16.44 -6.09 -6.69
CA TRP A 1 16.99 -4.76 -6.40
C TRP A 1 17.10 -3.88 -7.64
N GLN A 2 17.11 -4.43 -8.83
CA GLN A 2 17.25 -3.69 -10.10
C GLN A 2 16.08 -2.71 -10.35
N ASP A 3 14.91 -2.99 -9.81
CA ASP A 3 13.70 -2.16 -9.96
C ASP A 3 13.58 -1.03 -8.93
N VAL A 4 14.59 -0.85 -8.06
CA VAL A 4 14.59 0.19 -7.02
C VAL A 4 15.75 1.14 -7.21
N ASP A 5 15.45 2.36 -7.65
CA ASP A 5 16.41 3.46 -7.75
C ASP A 5 16.30 4.38 -6.54
N LEU A 6 17.13 4.12 -5.52
CA LEU A 6 17.16 4.91 -4.29
C LEU A 6 17.66 6.34 -4.49
N LYS A 7 18.43 6.62 -5.56
CA LYS A 7 18.92 7.98 -5.87
C LYS A 7 17.82 8.84 -6.47
N ARG A 8 17.05 8.26 -7.40
CA ARG A 8 15.88 8.92 -8.00
C ARG A 8 14.62 8.80 -7.14
N LYS A 9 14.67 7.95 -6.10
CA LYS A 9 13.52 7.59 -5.24
C LYS A 9 12.35 7.03 -6.05
N ILE A 10 12.62 6.03 -6.87
CA ILE A 10 11.65 5.41 -7.77
C ILE A 10 11.69 3.90 -7.61
N VAL A 11 10.50 3.30 -7.59
CA VAL A 11 10.28 1.85 -7.73
C VAL A 11 9.59 1.60 -9.07
N SER A 12 10.21 0.78 -9.91
CA SER A 12 9.65 0.36 -11.19
C SER A 12 8.81 -0.91 -11.00
N VAL A 13 7.55 -0.85 -11.37
CA VAL A 13 6.64 -2.00 -11.41
C VAL A 13 6.43 -2.39 -12.87
N ASN A 14 7.09 -3.46 -13.32
CA ASN A 14 7.14 -3.87 -14.72
C ASN A 14 6.76 -5.34 -14.94
N HIS A 15 6.69 -6.13 -13.86
CA HIS A 15 6.32 -7.53 -13.90
C HIS A 15 5.65 -7.97 -12.59
N THR A 16 5.13 -9.19 -12.58
CA THR A 16 4.43 -9.77 -11.42
C THR A 16 4.98 -11.15 -11.12
N LEU A 17 5.50 -11.34 -9.90
CA LEU A 17 5.84 -12.66 -9.38
C LEU A 17 4.57 -13.35 -8.89
N VAL A 18 4.26 -14.52 -9.42
CA VAL A 18 3.10 -15.31 -9.03
C VAL A 18 3.51 -16.70 -8.57
N TYR A 19 2.75 -17.28 -7.65
CA TYR A 19 2.91 -18.64 -7.16
C TYR A 19 1.56 -19.34 -7.23
N TYR A 20 1.42 -20.32 -8.12
CA TYR A 20 0.18 -21.06 -8.30
C TYR A 20 0.44 -22.45 -8.84
N ASN A 21 -0.60 -23.28 -8.84
CA ASN A 21 -0.54 -24.62 -9.44
C ASN A 21 -0.69 -24.52 -10.95
N HIS A 22 0.39 -24.81 -11.67
CA HIS A 22 0.43 -24.79 -13.15
C HIS A 22 -0.31 -25.95 -13.80
N ARG A 23 -0.81 -26.92 -12.99
CA ARG A 23 -1.53 -28.12 -13.44
C ARG A 23 -0.67 -29.03 -14.34
N ASP A 24 0.62 -28.99 -14.15
CA ASP A 24 1.62 -29.88 -14.73
C ASP A 24 2.22 -30.82 -13.67
N GLU A 25 3.18 -31.64 -14.04
CA GLU A 25 3.84 -32.61 -13.13
C GLU A 25 4.61 -31.94 -11.98
N LYS A 26 5.00 -30.65 -12.14
CA LYS A 26 5.73 -29.88 -11.12
C LYS A 26 4.81 -29.27 -10.07
N GLY A 27 3.51 -29.14 -10.36
CA GLY A 27 2.52 -28.61 -9.41
C GLY A 27 2.62 -27.10 -9.18
N CYS A 28 2.87 -26.69 -7.92
CA CYS A 28 2.97 -25.27 -7.56
C CYS A 28 4.40 -24.77 -7.63
N TYR A 29 4.64 -23.72 -8.41
CA TYR A 29 5.92 -23.04 -8.48
C TYR A 29 5.77 -21.55 -8.84
N PHE A 30 6.87 -20.81 -8.69
CA PHE A 30 6.93 -19.40 -9.06
C PHE A 30 7.05 -19.23 -10.59
N SER A 31 6.39 -18.22 -11.11
CA SER A 31 6.60 -17.72 -12.47
C SER A 31 6.53 -16.19 -12.49
N ILE A 32 7.15 -15.59 -13.49
CA ILE A 32 7.08 -14.16 -13.75
C ILE A 32 6.14 -13.92 -14.94
N ASN A 33 5.15 -13.07 -14.71
CA ASN A 33 4.25 -12.62 -15.77
C ASN A 33 4.47 -11.13 -16.01
N THR A 34 4.18 -10.67 -17.22
CA THR A 34 4.00 -9.25 -17.49
C THR A 34 2.85 -8.68 -16.64
N THR A 35 2.81 -7.39 -16.47
CA THR A 35 1.67 -6.75 -15.81
C THR A 35 0.38 -7.02 -16.60
N LYS A 36 -0.73 -7.21 -15.90
CA LYS A 36 -2.02 -7.58 -16.49
C LYS A 36 -2.57 -6.50 -17.46
N THR A 37 -2.16 -5.24 -17.28
CA THR A 37 -2.58 -4.09 -18.08
C THR A 37 -1.41 -3.14 -18.26
N GLU A 38 -1.44 -2.28 -19.28
CA GLU A 38 -0.45 -1.21 -19.46
C GLU A 38 -0.34 -0.29 -18.22
N ALA A 39 -1.46 0.03 -17.57
CA ALA A 39 -1.48 0.80 -16.34
C ALA A 39 -0.78 0.08 -15.16
N GLY A 40 -0.59 -1.23 -15.27
CA GLY A 40 0.20 -2.02 -14.32
C GLY A 40 1.68 -1.71 -14.38
N GLU A 41 2.21 -1.39 -15.58
CA GLU A 41 3.60 -0.99 -15.78
C GLU A 41 3.75 0.50 -15.46
N ARG A 42 4.53 0.81 -14.43
CA ARG A 42 4.66 2.18 -13.94
C ARG A 42 5.88 2.38 -13.05
N GLU A 43 6.34 3.62 -12.99
CA GLU A 43 7.29 4.09 -11.99
C GLU A 43 6.55 4.76 -10.84
N ILE A 44 6.84 4.33 -9.61
CA ILE A 44 6.23 4.86 -8.39
C ILE A 44 7.29 5.70 -7.67
N PRO A 45 7.10 7.03 -7.55
CA PRO A 45 7.94 7.84 -6.68
C PRO A 45 7.70 7.44 -5.22
N VAL A 46 8.77 7.30 -4.45
CA VAL A 46 8.72 6.89 -3.06
C VAL A 46 9.30 7.94 -2.12
N SER A 47 8.79 7.99 -0.89
CA SER A 47 9.27 8.92 0.13
C SER A 47 10.62 8.50 0.71
N ASP A 48 11.23 9.40 1.49
CA ASP A 48 12.48 9.12 2.20
C ASP A 48 12.35 7.95 3.18
N GLU A 49 11.21 7.84 3.85
CA GLU A 49 10.93 6.75 4.79
C GLU A 49 10.91 5.39 4.07
N VAL A 50 10.34 5.32 2.87
CA VAL A 50 10.34 4.10 2.05
C VAL A 50 11.76 3.78 1.58
N CYS A 51 12.54 4.78 1.17
CA CYS A 51 13.95 4.59 0.82
C CYS A 51 14.75 4.06 2.01
N GLN A 52 14.53 4.59 3.21
CA GLN A 52 15.16 4.10 4.44
C GLN A 52 14.76 2.65 4.74
N ALA A 53 13.50 2.28 4.55
CA ALA A 53 13.06 0.90 4.73
C ALA A 53 13.80 -0.07 3.78
N PHE A 54 14.00 0.30 2.51
CA PHE A 54 14.82 -0.50 1.59
C PHE A 54 16.29 -0.59 2.03
N LEU A 55 16.88 0.50 2.53
CA LEU A 55 18.25 0.49 3.04
C LEU A 55 18.36 -0.38 4.29
N MET A 56 17.39 -0.34 5.20
CA MET A 56 17.34 -1.21 6.38
C MET A 56 17.23 -2.68 5.99
N GLU A 57 16.38 -3.01 5.03
CA GLU A 57 16.25 -4.38 4.51
C GLU A 57 17.56 -4.87 3.90
N ARG A 58 18.22 -4.05 3.09
CA ARG A 58 19.52 -4.39 2.50
C ARG A 58 20.58 -4.66 3.59
N LYS A 59 20.65 -3.77 4.58
CA LYS A 59 21.57 -3.92 5.71
C LYS A 59 21.28 -5.19 6.51
N TYR A 60 20.01 -5.48 6.79
CA TYR A 60 19.60 -6.70 7.47
C TYR A 60 20.04 -7.96 6.70
N GLN A 61 19.82 -7.99 5.38
CA GLN A 61 20.23 -9.12 4.53
C GLN A 61 21.76 -9.30 4.53
N GLU A 62 22.52 -8.20 4.48
CA GLU A 62 23.98 -8.22 4.57
C GLU A 62 24.46 -8.75 5.92
N GLU A 63 23.93 -8.26 7.05
CA GLU A 63 24.29 -8.67 8.41
C GLU A 63 23.90 -10.13 8.72
N ALA A 64 22.78 -10.58 8.17
CA ALA A 64 22.29 -11.95 8.33
C ALA A 64 22.84 -12.92 7.26
N GLU A 65 23.73 -12.45 6.37
CA GLU A 65 24.29 -13.21 5.25
C GLU A 65 23.23 -13.82 4.31
N ILE A 66 22.03 -13.20 4.24
CA ILE A 66 20.94 -13.63 3.38
C ILE A 66 21.18 -13.14 1.96
N LYS A 67 21.25 -14.05 1.00
CA LYS A 67 21.36 -13.73 -0.42
C LYS A 67 20.17 -14.31 -1.17
N SER A 68 19.60 -13.55 -2.10
CA SER A 68 18.60 -14.09 -3.01
C SER A 68 19.23 -15.21 -3.84
N VAL A 69 18.74 -16.44 -3.67
CA VAL A 69 19.21 -17.62 -4.41
C VAL A 69 18.20 -18.10 -5.43
N GLY A 70 16.97 -17.60 -5.35
CA GLY A 70 15.91 -17.96 -6.29
C GLY A 70 16.09 -17.27 -7.64
N ARG A 71 15.97 -18.06 -8.72
CA ARG A 71 15.89 -17.53 -10.09
C ARG A 71 14.62 -18.04 -10.75
N VAL A 72 13.84 -17.11 -11.33
CA VAL A 72 12.55 -17.41 -11.96
C VAL A 72 12.48 -16.67 -13.30
N ASP A 73 12.29 -17.41 -14.39
CA ASP A 73 12.11 -16.88 -15.76
C ASP A 73 13.18 -15.83 -16.16
N GLY A 74 14.42 -16.01 -15.70
CA GLY A 74 15.55 -15.13 -15.97
C GLY A 74 15.76 -14.00 -14.95
N PHE A 75 14.79 -13.77 -14.07
CA PHE A 75 14.89 -12.79 -12.97
C PHE A 75 15.54 -13.41 -11.73
N ASP A 76 16.32 -12.61 -11.04
CA ASP A 76 17.01 -12.94 -9.79
C ASP A 76 17.10 -11.68 -8.90
N ASP A 77 17.88 -11.73 -7.83
CA ASP A 77 18.11 -10.60 -6.93
C ASP A 77 16.82 -10.01 -6.32
N PHE A 78 15.91 -10.90 -5.90
CA PHE A 78 14.64 -10.52 -5.27
C PHE A 78 14.88 -9.86 -3.91
N ILE A 79 14.16 -8.76 -3.62
CA ILE A 79 14.27 -8.01 -2.37
C ILE A 79 13.66 -8.78 -1.22
N PHE A 80 12.41 -9.24 -1.36
CA PHE A 80 11.67 -9.90 -0.29
C PHE A 80 11.89 -11.40 -0.35
N VAL A 81 12.90 -11.85 0.38
CA VAL A 81 13.28 -13.26 0.50
C VAL A 81 13.12 -13.74 1.94
N ASN A 82 13.02 -15.06 2.12
CA ASN A 82 13.09 -15.67 3.43
C ASN A 82 14.55 -15.83 3.88
N ARG A 83 14.77 -16.37 5.09
CA ARG A 83 16.11 -16.63 5.65
C ARG A 83 16.98 -17.56 4.79
N ASP A 84 16.36 -18.36 3.93
CA ASP A 84 17.05 -19.27 3.02
C ASP A 84 17.28 -18.63 1.63
N GLY A 85 17.00 -17.33 1.47
CA GLY A 85 17.16 -16.57 0.22
C GLY A 85 16.10 -16.84 -0.84
N MET A 86 15.04 -17.57 -0.51
CA MET A 86 13.94 -17.86 -1.45
C MET A 86 12.87 -16.76 -1.40
N MET A 87 12.34 -16.38 -2.56
CA MET A 87 11.34 -15.34 -2.67
C MET A 87 10.05 -15.65 -1.94
N GLN A 88 9.42 -14.60 -1.45
CA GLN A 88 8.16 -14.64 -0.71
C GLN A 88 6.98 -14.36 -1.63
N HIS A 89 5.87 -15.05 -1.42
CA HIS A 89 4.61 -14.75 -2.10
C HIS A 89 3.57 -14.17 -1.12
N GLN A 90 2.55 -13.54 -1.65
CA GLN A 90 1.51 -12.86 -0.87
C GLN A 90 0.89 -13.73 0.25
N GLY A 91 0.69 -15.03 -0.02
CA GLY A 91 0.15 -15.95 0.99
C GLY A 91 1.05 -16.10 2.21
N THR A 92 2.37 -16.11 2.03
CA THR A 92 3.35 -16.16 3.13
C THR A 92 3.34 -14.87 3.92
N LEU A 93 3.31 -13.71 3.25
CA LEU A 93 3.24 -12.40 3.90
C LEU A 93 1.95 -12.26 4.72
N ASN A 94 0.81 -12.66 4.17
CA ASN A 94 -0.47 -12.62 4.90
C ASN A 94 -0.49 -13.56 6.11
N LYS A 95 0.17 -14.73 6.05
CA LYS A 95 0.34 -15.61 7.22
C LYS A 95 1.21 -14.95 8.30
N ALA A 96 2.29 -14.28 7.90
CA ALA A 96 3.14 -13.54 8.83
C ALA A 96 2.37 -12.40 9.51
N LEU A 97 1.61 -11.60 8.76
CA LEU A 97 0.74 -10.54 9.31
C LEU A 97 -0.25 -11.10 10.34
N LYS A 98 -0.94 -12.20 10.01
CA LYS A 98 -1.90 -12.84 10.94
C LYS A 98 -1.23 -13.28 12.25
N ARG A 99 -0.02 -13.83 12.16
CA ARG A 99 0.75 -14.22 13.35
C ARG A 99 1.10 -13.00 14.19
N ILE A 100 1.64 -11.94 13.58
CA ILE A 100 1.99 -10.69 14.27
C ILE A 100 0.76 -10.10 14.97
N MET A 101 -0.38 -9.99 14.27
CA MET A 101 -1.62 -9.48 14.87
C MET A 101 -2.07 -10.30 16.07
N ARG A 102 -2.02 -11.64 15.97
CA ARG A 102 -2.35 -12.52 17.09
C ARG A 102 -1.41 -12.26 18.26
N ASP A 103 -0.10 -12.29 18.02
CA ASP A 103 0.90 -12.14 19.07
C ASP A 103 0.78 -10.74 19.75
N CYS A 104 0.48 -9.67 18.99
CA CYS A 104 0.18 -8.35 19.53
C CYS A 104 -1.11 -8.33 20.36
N ASN A 105 -2.17 -9.00 19.89
CA ASN A 105 -3.45 -9.06 20.63
C ASN A 105 -3.32 -9.87 21.90
N ASP A 106 -2.59 -10.98 21.87
CA ASP A 106 -2.28 -11.78 23.05
C ASP A 106 -1.51 -10.92 24.09
N GLU A 107 -0.51 -10.15 23.68
CA GLU A 107 0.23 -9.23 24.55
C GLU A 107 -0.66 -8.12 25.15
N ILE A 108 -1.61 -7.58 24.36
CA ILE A 108 -2.59 -6.60 24.86
C ILE A 108 -3.46 -7.24 25.94
N LEU A 109 -3.99 -8.45 25.68
CA LEU A 109 -4.87 -9.17 26.62
C LEU A 109 -4.16 -9.57 27.91
N GLU A 110 -2.87 -9.90 27.86
CA GLU A 110 -2.08 -10.21 29.06
C GLU A 110 -1.84 -8.99 29.97
N LYS A 111 -1.83 -7.77 29.40
CA LYS A 111 -1.52 -6.52 30.13
C LYS A 111 -2.76 -5.74 30.54
N VAL A 112 -3.92 -6.15 30.08
CA VAL A 112 -5.18 -5.42 30.28
C VAL A 112 -5.77 -5.73 31.65
N ASP A 113 -6.38 -4.72 32.28
CA ASP A 113 -7.16 -4.90 33.51
C ASP A 113 -8.40 -5.77 33.21
N PRO A 114 -8.74 -6.79 34.07
CA PRO A 114 -9.89 -7.66 33.86
C PRO A 114 -11.23 -6.94 33.65
N ASP A 115 -11.37 -5.71 34.16
CA ASP A 115 -12.59 -4.90 34.06
C ASP A 115 -12.59 -3.93 32.87
N SER A 116 -11.56 -3.93 32.00
CA SER A 116 -11.46 -3.05 30.84
C SER A 116 -11.80 -3.79 29.54
N ASP A 117 -12.33 -3.04 28.55
CA ASP A 117 -12.59 -3.52 27.19
C ASP A 117 -11.43 -3.13 26.25
N PRO A 118 -10.49 -4.05 25.97
CA PRO A 118 -9.30 -3.74 25.20
C PRO A 118 -9.62 -3.55 23.72
N VAL A 119 -8.99 -2.56 23.10
CA VAL A 119 -9.02 -2.37 21.65
C VAL A 119 -8.00 -3.31 21.00
N LEU A 120 -8.49 -4.37 20.37
CA LEU A 120 -7.66 -5.33 19.66
C LEU A 120 -7.45 -4.95 18.19
N LEU A 121 -6.31 -5.34 17.62
CA LEU A 121 -6.06 -5.20 16.20
C LEU A 121 -7.04 -6.06 15.40
N PRO A 122 -7.75 -5.48 14.42
CA PRO A 122 -8.62 -6.25 13.54
C PRO A 122 -7.81 -7.14 12.61
N ASN A 123 -8.43 -8.17 12.06
CA ASN A 123 -7.81 -8.96 11.00
C ASN A 123 -7.64 -8.14 9.73
N PHE A 124 -6.41 -8.03 9.24
CA PHE A 124 -6.11 -7.38 7.97
C PHE A 124 -5.09 -8.16 7.14
N SER A 125 -4.97 -7.81 5.87
CA SER A 125 -4.08 -8.43 4.89
C SER A 125 -3.27 -7.36 4.15
N CYS A 126 -2.31 -7.75 3.34
CA CYS A 126 -1.59 -6.83 2.46
C CYS A 126 -2.53 -5.99 1.58
N HIS A 127 -3.69 -6.54 1.19
CA HIS A 127 -4.68 -5.82 0.41
C HIS A 127 -5.32 -4.67 1.20
N ASN A 128 -5.62 -4.90 2.48
CA ASN A 128 -6.15 -3.84 3.36
C ASN A 128 -5.12 -2.71 3.56
N LEU A 129 -3.82 -3.02 3.66
CA LEU A 129 -2.77 -2.00 3.71
C LEU A 129 -2.75 -1.13 2.44
N ARG A 130 -2.94 -1.75 1.27
CA ARG A 130 -3.08 -1.02 0.01
C ARG A 130 -4.32 -0.12 0.01
N HIS A 131 -5.45 -0.60 0.51
CA HIS A 131 -6.67 0.21 0.65
C HIS A 131 -6.44 1.39 1.59
N THR A 132 -5.84 1.15 2.77
CA THR A 132 -5.51 2.23 3.70
C THR A 132 -4.59 3.28 3.06
N PHE A 133 -3.59 2.85 2.32
CA PHE A 133 -2.72 3.78 1.58
C PHE A 133 -3.51 4.62 0.57
N ALA A 134 -4.39 4.00 -0.22
CA ALA A 134 -5.24 4.69 -1.18
C ALA A 134 -6.16 5.71 -0.49
N THR A 135 -6.81 5.33 0.62
CA THR A 135 -7.65 6.22 1.44
C THR A 135 -6.85 7.43 1.95
N ARG A 136 -5.65 7.19 2.52
CA ARG A 136 -4.78 8.27 3.01
C ARG A 136 -4.33 9.24 1.91
N LEU A 137 -4.06 8.75 0.71
CA LEU A 137 -3.80 9.62 -0.45
C LEU A 137 -5.01 10.49 -0.81
N CYS A 138 -6.23 9.93 -0.75
CA CYS A 138 -7.45 10.69 -0.98
C CYS A 138 -7.65 11.77 0.09
N GLU A 139 -7.53 11.41 1.37
CA GLU A 139 -7.65 12.32 2.53
C GLU A 139 -6.63 13.46 2.49
N SER A 140 -5.43 13.21 1.98
CA SER A 140 -4.38 14.23 1.85
C SER A 140 -4.58 15.18 0.66
N GLY A 141 -5.65 15.02 -0.13
CA GLY A 141 -5.96 15.87 -1.27
C GLY A 141 -5.09 15.63 -2.51
N VAL A 142 -4.40 14.48 -2.59
CA VAL A 142 -3.64 14.12 -3.79
C VAL A 142 -4.59 13.96 -4.99
N ASN A 143 -4.18 14.51 -6.14
CA ASN A 143 -4.98 14.43 -7.35
C ASN A 143 -5.32 12.98 -7.71
N ILE A 144 -6.59 12.71 -8.00
CA ILE A 144 -7.10 11.36 -8.26
C ILE A 144 -6.40 10.65 -9.43
N LYS A 145 -5.92 11.40 -10.44
CA LYS A 145 -5.13 10.83 -11.54
C LYS A 145 -3.76 10.34 -11.08
N VAL A 146 -3.15 11.02 -10.12
CA VAL A 146 -1.89 10.60 -9.50
C VAL A 146 -2.13 9.34 -8.66
N ILE A 147 -3.22 9.31 -7.88
CA ILE A 147 -3.63 8.13 -7.10
C ILE A 147 -3.85 6.93 -8.03
N GLN A 148 -4.60 7.12 -9.12
CA GLN A 148 -4.83 6.09 -10.14
C GLN A 148 -3.52 5.52 -10.68
N SER A 149 -2.59 6.40 -11.06
CA SER A 149 -1.27 6.04 -11.60
C SER A 149 -0.43 5.27 -10.59
N VAL A 150 -0.30 5.77 -9.36
CA VAL A 150 0.47 5.12 -8.29
C VAL A 150 -0.09 3.73 -7.97
N LEU A 151 -1.42 3.61 -7.90
CA LEU A 151 -2.08 2.33 -7.66
C LEU A 151 -2.07 1.40 -8.87
N GLY A 152 -1.87 1.90 -10.09
CA GLY A 152 -1.90 1.11 -11.33
C GLY A 152 -3.31 0.61 -11.67
N HIS A 153 -4.34 1.39 -11.37
CA HIS A 153 -5.71 1.05 -11.72
C HIS A 153 -5.98 1.39 -13.18
N ALA A 154 -6.27 0.37 -13.99
CA ALA A 154 -6.60 0.56 -15.41
C ALA A 154 -7.88 1.40 -15.60
N ASN A 155 -8.86 1.27 -14.68
CA ASN A 155 -10.10 2.05 -14.71
C ASN A 155 -10.10 3.03 -13.52
N ILE A 156 -10.41 4.28 -13.82
CA ILE A 156 -10.52 5.35 -12.80
C ILE A 156 -11.68 5.08 -11.82
N SER A 157 -12.74 4.37 -12.24
CA SER A 157 -13.85 4.04 -11.35
C SER A 157 -13.40 3.32 -10.09
N THR A 158 -12.43 2.40 -10.21
CA THR A 158 -11.86 1.70 -9.04
C THR A 158 -11.17 2.65 -8.04
N THR A 159 -10.60 3.75 -8.55
CA THR A 159 -10.00 4.78 -7.68
C THR A 159 -11.08 5.71 -7.12
N MET A 160 -12.12 6.01 -7.93
CA MET A 160 -13.25 6.82 -7.51
C MET A 160 -14.05 6.19 -6.37
N ASP A 161 -14.25 4.86 -6.39
CA ASP A 161 -14.94 4.16 -5.31
C ASP A 161 -14.23 4.40 -3.96
N VAL A 162 -12.90 4.27 -3.94
CA VAL A 162 -12.09 4.58 -2.73
C VAL A 162 -12.16 6.08 -2.38
N TYR A 163 -12.15 6.95 -3.39
CA TYR A 163 -12.19 8.40 -3.19
C TYR A 163 -13.51 8.86 -2.58
N VAL A 164 -14.64 8.35 -3.04
CA VAL A 164 -15.97 8.70 -2.53
C VAL A 164 -16.11 8.30 -1.06
N ASP A 165 -15.68 7.08 -0.71
CA ASP A 165 -15.76 6.61 0.68
C ASP A 165 -14.86 7.44 1.62
N ALA A 166 -13.64 7.79 1.17
CA ALA A 166 -12.67 8.53 1.97
C ALA A 166 -13.02 10.03 2.11
N THR A 167 -13.77 10.59 1.17
CA THR A 167 -13.99 12.06 1.11
C THR A 167 -15.34 12.52 1.67
N TYR A 168 -16.17 11.62 2.17
CA TYR A 168 -17.47 12.01 2.73
C TYR A 168 -17.32 13.01 3.88
N GLU A 169 -16.44 12.73 4.84
CA GLU A 169 -16.15 13.64 5.95
C GLU A 169 -15.46 14.93 5.49
N ILE A 170 -14.56 14.84 4.51
CA ILE A 170 -13.90 16.00 3.90
C ILE A 170 -14.93 16.87 3.17
N SER A 171 -15.84 16.24 2.41
CA SER A 171 -16.90 16.95 1.70
C SER A 171 -17.83 17.73 2.64
N GLN A 172 -18.17 17.17 3.80
CA GLN A 172 -18.92 17.90 4.83
C GLN A 172 -18.16 19.14 5.31
N LYS A 173 -16.88 19.00 5.62
CA LYS A 173 -16.03 20.11 6.10
C LYS A 173 -15.85 21.21 5.03
N GLU A 174 -15.68 20.82 3.77
CA GLU A 174 -15.59 21.77 2.66
C GLU A 174 -16.90 22.50 2.41
N LEU A 175 -18.04 21.81 2.51
CA LEU A 175 -19.37 22.45 2.41
C LEU A 175 -19.63 23.41 3.58
N GLU A 176 -19.19 23.12 4.79
CA GLU A 176 -19.23 24.05 5.91
C GLU A 176 -18.37 25.30 5.66
N THR A 177 -17.18 25.11 5.10
CA THR A 177 -16.29 26.21 4.69
C THR A 177 -16.93 27.06 3.61
N TYR A 178 -17.54 26.44 2.59
CA TYR A 178 -18.30 27.14 1.56
C TYR A 178 -19.49 27.89 2.14
N ALA A 179 -20.28 27.30 3.02
CA ALA A 179 -21.39 27.93 3.70
C ALA A 179 -20.96 29.17 4.52
N THR A 180 -19.80 29.07 5.18
CA THR A 180 -19.20 30.19 5.92
C THR A 180 -18.76 31.32 4.98
N TYR A 181 -18.11 30.98 3.85
CA TYR A 181 -17.75 31.92 2.79
C TYR A 181 -18.98 32.63 2.22
N MET A 182 -20.04 31.90 1.94
CA MET A 182 -21.28 32.47 1.42
C MET A 182 -21.95 33.42 2.43
N LYS A 183 -21.98 33.08 3.71
CA LYS A 183 -22.50 33.97 4.77
C LYS A 183 -21.67 35.25 4.89
N ALA A 184 -20.33 35.15 4.82
CA ALA A 184 -19.44 36.32 4.90
C ALA A 184 -19.63 37.28 3.69
N ASN A 185 -19.96 36.77 2.50
CA ASN A 185 -20.08 37.54 1.27
C ASN A 185 -21.53 37.96 0.93
N SER A 186 -22.55 37.31 1.52
CA SER A 186 -23.96 37.74 1.33
C SER A 186 -24.31 39.03 2.05
N GLY A 187 -23.53 39.48 3.03
CA GLY A 187 -23.65 40.79 3.67
C GLY A 187 -23.22 41.97 2.81
N SER A 188 -22.40 41.75 1.77
CA SER A 188 -21.90 42.81 0.89
C SER A 188 -22.80 43.12 -0.31
N ALA A 189 -23.72 42.24 -0.66
CA ALA A 189 -24.56 42.41 -1.86
C ALA A 189 -25.83 43.21 -1.63
N ILE A 190 -26.22 43.49 -0.37
CA ILE A 190 -27.43 44.23 -0.04
C ILE A 190 -27.18 45.74 0.09
N SER A 191 -25.94 46.19 0.10
CA SER A 191 -25.56 47.62 0.29
C SER A 191 -25.39 48.44 -1.02
N ALA A 192 -25.59 47.84 -2.18
CA ALA A 192 -25.27 48.47 -3.47
C ALA A 192 -26.52 48.94 -4.28
N HIS A 193 -27.73 48.83 -3.70
CA HIS A 193 -28.97 49.37 -4.33
C HIS A 193 -29.89 49.99 -3.28
N VAL A 194 -29.52 51.16 -2.77
CA VAL A 194 -30.40 52.19 -2.23
C VAL A 194 -29.90 53.56 -2.68
#